data_e7364e062a8e967045429f471eefa230
#
_entry.id   e7364e062a8e967045429f471eefa230
#
_cell.length_a   1.000
_cell.length_b   1.000
_cell.length_c   1.000
_cell.angle_alpha   90.00
_cell.angle_beta   90.00
_cell.angle_gamma   90.00
#
_symmetry.space_group_name_H-M   'P 1'
#
loop_
_entity.id
_entity.type
_entity.pdbx_description
1 polymer ?
#
loop_
_entity_poly.entity_id
_entity_poly.type
_entity_poly.pdbx_seq_one_letter_code
_entity_poly.pdbx_strand_id
1 'polypeptide(L)'
;RIINWDPATKTALSDIEVIHQDVQGAFYHMRYPLTDGTGHIEVATTRPETMLGDTAVAVHPEDDRYKHLIGKTVTLPIIGREIPIVADDYVDKEFGSGAVKITPAHDPNDFEIGNRHNLERVLVMNEDGTMNKNAAQYEGQDRFVCRKQIVADLQDAGILFKIEEHAHSVGHSERSGAVVEPYLSTQWFVNMQPLADAAIQLQQGEDKVNFVPERFENTYMRWMENIRDWCISRQLWWGHRIPAWYHNETGEIYVGHEAPADAENWKQDEDVLDTWFSSALWPFSTMGWPDEENDEFKRYYPTDVLVTGYDIIFFWVSRMIFQGIEFTEQRPFDDVLIHGLVRAEDGRKMSKSLGNGVDPMDVIDQYGADALRYFLSTGSSPGQDLRFSIEKVESVWNFANKIWNASRFAMMNMEGMKFEDIDLSGEKSVADAWILTRLNETIDQVTKLAEKYEFGEVGRALYNFIWDDFCDWYIEMAKLPLYGEDEEAKKMTRSVLAYVLDNTMRLLH
;
A
#
# COMPACT_ATOMS: atom_id res chain seq x y z
N ARG A 1 7.45 -17.61 16.18
CA ARG A 1 6.49 -17.93 15.09
C ARG A 1 7.24 -18.10 13.78
N ILE A 2 6.58 -18.63 12.76
CA ILE A 2 7.05 -18.55 11.38
C ILE A 2 6.66 -17.18 10.81
N ILE A 3 7.56 -16.58 10.07
CA ILE A 3 7.41 -15.23 9.51
C ILE A 3 7.83 -15.20 8.05
N ASN A 4 7.46 -14.16 7.32
CA ASN A 4 8.04 -13.84 6.04
C ASN A 4 9.41 -13.18 6.24
N TRP A 5 10.44 -13.74 5.62
CA TRP A 5 11.83 -13.30 5.77
C TRP A 5 12.43 -12.93 4.42
N ASP A 6 13.08 -11.78 4.37
CA ASP A 6 13.87 -11.36 3.22
C ASP A 6 15.35 -11.76 3.43
N PRO A 7 15.84 -12.80 2.75
CA PRO A 7 17.21 -13.25 2.95
C PRO A 7 18.26 -12.32 2.35
N ALA A 8 17.90 -11.44 1.42
CA ALA A 8 18.84 -10.50 0.82
C ALA A 8 19.12 -9.31 1.74
N THR A 9 18.11 -8.83 2.46
CA THR A 9 18.23 -7.73 3.43
C THR A 9 18.27 -8.20 4.88
N LYS A 10 18.08 -9.50 5.11
CA LYS A 10 18.08 -10.15 6.44
C LYS A 10 17.13 -9.50 7.43
N THR A 11 15.90 -9.30 7.00
CA THR A 11 14.85 -8.67 7.83
C THR A 11 13.50 -9.35 7.67
N ALA A 12 12.69 -9.27 8.72
CA ALA A 12 11.30 -9.68 8.71
C ALA A 12 10.46 -8.76 7.82
N LEU A 13 9.43 -9.33 7.20
CA LEU A 13 8.44 -8.63 6.40
C LEU A 13 7.04 -8.88 6.97
N SER A 14 6.16 -7.90 6.86
CA SER A 14 4.72 -8.12 7.03
C SER A 14 4.12 -8.78 5.79
N ASP A 15 2.93 -9.37 5.91
CA ASP A 15 2.27 -10.06 4.79
C ASP A 15 2.04 -9.15 3.58
N ILE A 16 1.77 -7.87 3.80
CA ILE A 16 1.51 -6.89 2.74
C ILE A 16 2.78 -6.39 2.01
N GLU A 17 3.98 -6.66 2.55
CA GLU A 17 5.27 -6.40 1.87
C GLU A 17 5.69 -7.55 0.94
N VAL A 18 4.86 -8.59 0.82
CA VAL A 18 5.13 -9.76 -0.05
C VAL A 18 4.32 -9.65 -1.34
N ILE A 19 5.03 -9.48 -2.46
CA ILE A 19 4.43 -9.43 -3.80
C ILE A 19 4.48 -10.81 -4.41
N HIS A 20 3.33 -11.35 -4.76
CA HIS A 20 3.24 -12.66 -5.39
C HIS A 20 3.43 -12.56 -6.91
N GLN A 21 4.29 -13.40 -7.46
CA GLN A 21 4.58 -13.50 -8.89
C GLN A 21 4.41 -14.94 -9.35
N ASP A 22 3.77 -15.12 -10.49
CA ASP A 22 3.64 -16.43 -11.10
C ASP A 22 4.97 -16.82 -11.75
N VAL A 23 5.51 -17.97 -11.34
CA VAL A 23 6.76 -18.52 -11.85
C VAL A 23 6.54 -19.92 -12.41
N GLN A 24 7.32 -20.28 -13.42
CA GLN A 24 7.41 -21.65 -13.90
C GLN A 24 8.32 -22.43 -12.96
N GLY A 25 7.73 -23.39 -12.26
CA GLY A 25 8.44 -24.32 -11.38
C GLY A 25 8.11 -25.76 -11.72
N ALA A 26 8.27 -26.64 -10.76
CA ALA A 26 7.95 -28.04 -10.93
C ALA A 26 7.51 -28.66 -9.59
N PHE A 27 6.68 -29.70 -9.68
CA PHE A 27 6.52 -30.67 -8.61
C PHE A 27 7.55 -31.77 -8.74
N TYR A 28 8.25 -32.02 -7.65
CA TYR A 28 9.24 -33.08 -7.51
C TYR A 28 8.61 -34.22 -6.71
N HIS A 29 8.33 -35.35 -7.38
CA HIS A 29 7.68 -36.51 -6.80
C HIS A 29 8.73 -37.49 -6.27
N MET A 30 8.67 -37.77 -4.95
CA MET A 30 9.67 -38.56 -4.23
C MET A 30 9.03 -39.71 -3.48
N ARG A 31 9.81 -40.80 -3.28
CA ARG A 31 9.44 -41.97 -2.51
C ARG A 31 10.17 -41.97 -1.18
N TYR A 32 9.43 -41.80 -0.08
CA TYR A 32 9.99 -41.93 1.26
C TYR A 32 9.83 -43.40 1.71
N PRO A 33 10.93 -44.14 1.94
CA PRO A 33 10.83 -45.53 2.32
C PRO A 33 10.27 -45.68 3.73
N LEU A 34 9.36 -46.65 3.92
CA LEU A 34 8.90 -47.02 5.24
C LEU A 34 10.03 -47.62 6.07
N THR A 35 10.16 -47.23 7.32
CA THR A 35 11.27 -47.70 8.19
C THR A 35 11.25 -49.22 8.42
N ASP A 36 10.06 -49.84 8.35
CA ASP A 36 9.91 -51.30 8.44
C ASP A 36 10.28 -52.06 7.17
N GLY A 37 10.69 -51.37 6.09
CA GLY A 37 11.09 -51.95 4.83
C GLY A 37 9.92 -52.53 3.99
N THR A 38 8.69 -52.31 4.35
CA THR A 38 7.51 -52.92 3.67
C THR A 38 7.04 -52.12 2.44
N GLY A 39 7.68 -50.97 2.12
CA GLY A 39 7.31 -50.13 0.97
C GLY A 39 7.77 -48.72 1.10
N HIS A 40 6.99 -47.81 0.53
CA HIS A 40 7.25 -46.36 0.55
C HIS A 40 5.95 -45.60 0.52
N ILE A 41 6.01 -44.32 0.88
CA ILE A 41 4.95 -43.34 0.63
C ILE A 41 5.44 -42.30 -0.39
N GLU A 42 4.57 -41.90 -1.31
CA GLU A 42 4.90 -40.91 -2.33
C GLU A 42 4.49 -39.52 -1.86
N VAL A 43 5.42 -38.56 -1.93
CA VAL A 43 5.20 -37.15 -1.63
C VAL A 43 5.63 -36.28 -2.80
N ALA A 44 5.04 -35.10 -2.93
CA ALA A 44 5.43 -34.14 -3.96
C ALA A 44 5.65 -32.76 -3.34
N THR A 45 6.65 -32.03 -3.83
CA THR A 45 6.97 -30.68 -3.35
C THR A 45 7.48 -29.79 -4.48
N THR A 46 7.24 -28.50 -4.39
CA THR A 46 7.88 -27.49 -5.25
C THR A 46 9.23 -27.02 -4.70
N ARG A 47 9.56 -27.41 -3.44
CA ARG A 47 10.75 -26.94 -2.71
C ARG A 47 11.56 -28.13 -2.15
N PRO A 48 12.25 -28.92 -3.00
CA PRO A 48 12.95 -30.12 -2.55
C PRO A 48 14.07 -29.81 -1.54
N GLU A 49 14.67 -28.62 -1.55
CA GLU A 49 15.69 -28.21 -0.58
C GLU A 49 15.20 -28.17 0.87
N THR A 50 13.90 -27.95 1.09
CA THR A 50 13.35 -27.91 2.45
C THR A 50 13.07 -29.30 3.03
N MET A 51 13.10 -30.37 2.20
CA MET A 51 12.85 -31.75 2.68
C MET A 51 13.81 -32.17 3.80
N LEU A 52 15.01 -31.59 3.82
CA LEU A 52 16.02 -31.87 4.84
C LEU A 52 15.53 -31.54 6.26
N GLY A 53 14.52 -30.65 6.36
CA GLY A 53 13.85 -30.25 7.59
C GLY A 53 12.52 -30.97 7.86
N ASP A 54 12.15 -31.96 7.08
CA ASP A 54 10.89 -32.69 7.30
C ASP A 54 10.85 -33.38 8.65
N THR A 55 9.72 -33.30 9.34
CA THR A 55 9.51 -33.92 10.65
C THR A 55 8.27 -34.82 10.69
N ALA A 56 7.50 -34.88 9.62
CA ALA A 56 6.41 -35.84 9.44
C ALA A 56 6.03 -35.93 7.95
N VAL A 57 5.20 -36.95 7.64
CA VAL A 57 4.36 -37.00 6.45
C VAL A 57 2.91 -37.00 6.93
N ALA A 58 2.08 -36.10 6.38
CA ALA A 58 0.66 -36.05 6.71
C ALA A 58 -0.19 -36.69 5.61
N VAL A 59 -1.24 -37.40 6.01
CA VAL A 59 -2.26 -37.98 5.14
C VAL A 59 -3.65 -37.68 5.70
N HIS A 60 -4.66 -37.65 4.84
CA HIS A 60 -6.02 -37.44 5.31
C HIS A 60 -6.50 -38.67 6.08
N PRO A 61 -7.17 -38.52 7.25
CA PRO A 61 -7.60 -39.67 8.11
C PRO A 61 -8.56 -40.60 7.41
N GLU A 62 -9.31 -40.15 6.42
CA GLU A 62 -10.26 -40.92 5.65
C GLU A 62 -9.75 -41.44 4.30
N ASP A 63 -8.45 -41.24 3.99
CA ASP A 63 -7.88 -41.75 2.75
C ASP A 63 -7.56 -43.27 2.86
N ASP A 64 -8.34 -44.07 2.18
CA ASP A 64 -8.19 -45.54 2.22
C ASP A 64 -6.84 -46.01 1.68
N ARG A 65 -6.14 -45.21 0.85
CA ARG A 65 -4.80 -45.52 0.33
C ARG A 65 -3.77 -45.54 1.46
N TYR A 66 -3.94 -44.71 2.48
CA TYR A 66 -2.92 -44.44 3.50
C TYR A 66 -3.33 -44.71 4.92
N LYS A 67 -4.61 -45.03 5.20
CA LYS A 67 -5.10 -45.34 6.57
C LYS A 67 -4.23 -46.35 7.31
N HIS A 68 -3.75 -47.37 6.61
CA HIS A 68 -2.94 -48.45 7.17
C HIS A 68 -1.50 -48.04 7.49
N LEU A 69 -1.09 -46.85 7.05
CA LEU A 69 0.25 -46.31 7.29
C LEU A 69 0.26 -45.30 8.45
N ILE A 70 -0.89 -44.82 8.91
CA ILE A 70 -0.99 -43.88 10.02
C ILE A 70 -0.37 -44.46 11.28
N GLY A 71 0.57 -43.72 11.90
CA GLY A 71 1.32 -44.16 13.07
C GLY A 71 2.57 -44.98 12.75
N LYS A 72 2.80 -45.36 11.50
CA LYS A 72 4.10 -45.87 11.05
C LYS A 72 5.09 -44.72 10.82
N THR A 73 6.32 -45.04 10.50
CA THR A 73 7.39 -44.11 10.27
C THR A 73 8.02 -44.34 8.90
N VAL A 74 8.60 -43.26 8.36
CA VAL A 74 9.44 -43.28 7.16
C VAL A 74 10.86 -42.83 7.50
N THR A 75 11.81 -43.32 6.75
CA THR A 75 13.19 -42.82 6.80
C THR A 75 13.35 -41.67 5.81
N LEU A 76 13.64 -40.47 6.33
CA LEU A 76 13.85 -39.28 5.49
C LEU A 76 15.09 -39.48 4.62
N PRO A 77 14.98 -39.45 3.30
CA PRO A 77 16.12 -39.62 2.40
C PRO A 77 17.23 -38.61 2.70
N ILE A 78 18.48 -38.98 2.40
CA ILE A 78 19.71 -38.23 2.61
C ILE A 78 20.07 -38.06 4.09
N ILE A 79 19.13 -37.61 4.93
CA ILE A 79 19.31 -37.32 6.37
C ILE A 79 19.30 -38.61 7.20
N GLY A 80 18.51 -39.60 6.79
CA GLY A 80 18.35 -40.84 7.54
C GLY A 80 17.48 -40.75 8.82
N ARG A 81 16.88 -39.60 9.08
CA ARG A 81 16.01 -39.39 10.24
C ARG A 81 14.69 -40.15 10.06
N GLU A 82 14.26 -40.80 11.14
CA GLU A 82 12.95 -41.45 11.21
C GLU A 82 11.89 -40.40 11.55
N ILE A 83 10.84 -40.28 10.73
CA ILE A 83 9.74 -39.33 10.90
C ILE A 83 8.38 -40.02 10.81
N PRO A 84 7.39 -39.61 11.62
CA PRO A 84 6.08 -40.28 11.67
C PRO A 84 5.19 -39.92 10.47
N ILE A 85 4.24 -40.85 10.18
CA ILE A 85 3.10 -40.59 9.32
C ILE A 85 1.92 -40.21 10.23
N VAL A 86 1.41 -38.98 10.08
CA VAL A 86 0.32 -38.46 10.91
C VAL A 86 -0.95 -38.27 10.07
N ALA A 87 -2.10 -38.26 10.74
CA ALA A 87 -3.39 -37.99 10.11
C ALA A 87 -3.77 -36.54 10.36
N ASP A 88 -4.08 -35.78 9.31
CA ASP A 88 -4.52 -34.40 9.44
C ASP A 88 -5.55 -34.04 8.35
N ASP A 89 -6.67 -33.45 8.77
CA ASP A 89 -7.79 -33.07 7.90
C ASP A 89 -7.42 -31.94 6.89
N TYR A 90 -6.30 -31.27 7.09
CA TYR A 90 -5.77 -30.28 6.16
C TYR A 90 -5.38 -30.91 4.80
N VAL A 91 -5.02 -32.17 4.78
CA VAL A 91 -4.55 -32.84 3.56
C VAL A 91 -5.71 -33.08 2.60
N ASP A 92 -5.59 -32.55 1.38
CA ASP A 92 -6.53 -32.83 0.30
C ASP A 92 -6.20 -34.18 -0.36
N LYS A 93 -7.14 -35.13 -0.26
CA LYS A 93 -7.02 -36.48 -0.84
C LYS A 93 -6.88 -36.48 -2.35
N GLU A 94 -7.45 -35.49 -3.02
CA GLU A 94 -7.50 -35.41 -4.49
C GLU A 94 -6.34 -34.62 -5.07
N PHE A 95 -5.55 -33.95 -4.22
CA PHE A 95 -4.42 -33.16 -4.69
C PHE A 95 -3.10 -33.92 -4.61
N GLY A 96 -2.38 -33.97 -5.73
CA GLY A 96 -1.07 -34.61 -5.84
C GLY A 96 -1.12 -36.12 -5.53
N SER A 97 -0.27 -36.58 -4.61
CA SER A 97 -0.25 -37.98 -4.13
C SER A 97 -1.28 -38.23 -3.03
N GLY A 98 -1.89 -37.19 -2.45
CA GLY A 98 -2.72 -37.28 -1.24
C GLY A 98 -1.90 -37.46 0.04
N ALA A 99 -0.58 -37.34 -0.04
CA ALA A 99 0.34 -37.34 1.09
C ALA A 99 1.25 -36.11 0.99
N VAL A 100 1.42 -35.39 2.10
CA VAL A 100 2.15 -34.13 2.17
C VAL A 100 3.33 -34.28 3.13
N LYS A 101 4.53 -33.90 2.69
CA LYS A 101 5.68 -33.76 3.58
C LYS A 101 5.47 -32.56 4.49
N ILE A 102 5.82 -32.68 5.75
CA ILE A 102 5.61 -31.61 6.73
C ILE A 102 6.96 -31.05 7.21
N THR A 103 7.17 -29.77 6.88
CA THR A 103 8.39 -29.02 7.22
C THR A 103 8.01 -27.78 8.04
N PRO A 104 7.73 -27.91 9.35
CA PRO A 104 7.16 -26.85 10.17
C PRO A 104 8.02 -25.56 10.25
N ALA A 105 9.31 -25.67 9.96
CA ALA A 105 10.22 -24.51 9.98
C ALA A 105 10.23 -23.70 8.69
N HIS A 106 9.64 -24.19 7.58
CA HIS A 106 9.77 -23.62 6.24
C HIS A 106 8.47 -23.47 5.45
N ASP A 107 7.34 -23.76 6.06
CA ASP A 107 6.00 -23.55 5.49
C ASP A 107 5.00 -23.18 6.57
N PRO A 108 4.19 -22.09 6.37
CA PRO A 108 3.20 -21.66 7.36
C PRO A 108 2.11 -22.70 7.67
N ASN A 109 1.66 -23.46 6.67
CA ASN A 109 0.64 -24.48 6.87
C ASN A 109 1.22 -25.68 7.63
N ASP A 110 2.44 -26.09 7.26
CA ASP A 110 3.19 -27.14 7.94
C ASP A 110 3.51 -26.76 9.39
N PHE A 111 3.71 -25.48 9.67
CA PHE A 111 3.90 -24.95 11.02
C PHE A 111 2.66 -25.18 11.89
N GLU A 112 1.46 -24.95 11.36
CA GLU A 112 0.21 -25.19 12.07
C GLU A 112 -0.07 -26.69 12.27
N ILE A 113 0.23 -27.52 11.26
CA ILE A 113 0.18 -28.98 11.40
C ILE A 113 1.18 -29.43 12.47
N GLY A 114 2.38 -28.87 12.45
CA GLY A 114 3.41 -29.12 13.46
C GLY A 114 2.96 -28.79 14.88
N ASN A 115 2.20 -27.70 15.06
CA ASN A 115 1.61 -27.33 16.36
C ASN A 115 0.57 -28.36 16.81
N ARG A 116 -0.36 -28.79 15.91
CA ARG A 116 -1.39 -29.76 16.24
C ARG A 116 -0.84 -31.14 16.63
N HIS A 117 0.25 -31.55 15.98
CA HIS A 117 0.86 -32.86 16.19
C HIS A 117 2.13 -32.82 17.05
N ASN A 118 2.47 -31.65 17.63
CA ASN A 118 3.66 -31.45 18.47
C ASN A 118 4.97 -31.92 17.79
N LEU A 119 5.12 -31.58 16.49
CA LEU A 119 6.29 -31.97 15.70
C LEU A 119 7.49 -31.06 15.98
N GLU A 120 8.68 -31.62 15.83
CA GLU A 120 9.91 -30.85 15.88
C GLU A 120 9.98 -29.82 14.72
N ARG A 121 10.63 -28.69 14.96
CA ARG A 121 10.82 -27.63 13.98
C ARG A 121 12.30 -27.55 13.61
N VAL A 122 12.65 -28.18 12.50
CA VAL A 122 14.06 -28.27 12.05
C VAL A 122 14.30 -27.19 10.97
N LEU A 123 14.99 -26.13 11.37
CA LEU A 123 15.41 -25.06 10.46
C LEU A 123 16.65 -25.53 9.67
N VAL A 124 16.60 -25.45 8.33
CA VAL A 124 17.69 -25.89 7.44
C VAL A 124 18.38 -24.77 6.70
N MET A 125 17.98 -23.53 6.92
CA MET A 125 18.56 -22.33 6.29
C MET A 125 19.06 -21.33 7.32
N ASN A 126 20.07 -20.56 6.93
CA ASN A 126 20.53 -19.37 7.65
C ASN A 126 19.70 -18.13 7.22
N GLU A 127 19.91 -17.02 7.91
CA GLU A 127 19.22 -15.73 7.63
C GLU A 127 19.50 -15.18 6.22
N ASP A 128 20.63 -15.54 5.61
CA ASP A 128 20.99 -15.12 4.25
C ASP A 128 20.50 -16.09 3.15
N GLY A 129 19.68 -17.09 3.52
CA GLY A 129 19.16 -18.09 2.59
C GLY A 129 20.16 -19.16 2.20
N THR A 130 21.35 -19.23 2.81
CA THR A 130 22.28 -20.37 2.66
C THR A 130 21.81 -21.53 3.54
N MET A 131 22.15 -22.75 3.13
CA MET A 131 21.82 -23.94 3.92
C MET A 131 22.69 -24.01 5.17
N ASN A 132 22.09 -24.35 6.32
CA ASN A 132 22.80 -24.45 7.59
C ASN A 132 23.29 -25.88 7.87
N LYS A 133 23.87 -26.09 9.07
CA LYS A 133 24.41 -27.40 9.51
C LYS A 133 23.40 -28.56 9.47
N ASN A 134 22.09 -28.28 9.59
CA ASN A 134 21.03 -29.32 9.53
C ASN A 134 20.78 -29.82 8.10
N ALA A 135 21.37 -29.17 7.11
CA ALA A 135 21.28 -29.57 5.70
C ALA A 135 22.36 -30.56 5.28
N ALA A 136 23.10 -31.16 6.22
CA ALA A 136 24.14 -32.16 5.98
C ALA A 136 25.18 -31.71 4.92
N GLN A 137 25.39 -32.52 3.84
CA GLN A 137 26.39 -32.22 2.79
C GLN A 137 26.11 -30.92 2.00
N TYR A 138 24.96 -30.30 2.15
CA TYR A 138 24.59 -29.07 1.45
C TYR A 138 24.87 -27.80 2.29
N GLU A 139 25.45 -27.94 3.49
CA GLU A 139 25.80 -26.81 4.35
C GLU A 139 26.62 -25.75 3.60
N GLY A 140 26.24 -24.49 3.73
CA GLY A 140 26.88 -23.33 3.10
C GLY A 140 26.48 -23.05 1.66
N GLN A 141 25.70 -23.93 1.01
CA GLN A 141 25.22 -23.68 -0.33
C GLN A 141 24.03 -22.67 -0.31
N ASP A 142 23.94 -21.84 -1.35
CA ASP A 142 22.70 -21.10 -1.61
C ASP A 142 21.52 -22.07 -1.83
N ARG A 143 20.34 -21.72 -1.32
CA ARG A 143 19.14 -22.57 -1.36
C ARG A 143 18.75 -23.04 -2.76
N PHE A 144 18.93 -22.20 -3.78
CA PHE A 144 18.61 -22.58 -5.17
C PHE A 144 19.69 -23.46 -5.81
N VAL A 145 20.94 -23.31 -5.39
CA VAL A 145 22.03 -24.21 -5.75
C VAL A 145 21.79 -25.57 -5.10
N CYS A 146 21.47 -25.60 -3.81
CA CYS A 146 21.08 -26.80 -3.09
C CYS A 146 19.89 -27.50 -3.75
N ARG A 147 18.85 -26.77 -4.15
CA ARG A 147 17.68 -27.34 -4.87
C ARG A 147 18.09 -28.13 -6.10
N LYS A 148 18.99 -27.58 -6.91
CA LYS A 148 19.49 -28.28 -8.12
C LYS A 148 20.31 -29.53 -7.78
N GLN A 149 21.18 -29.43 -6.78
CA GLN A 149 22.03 -30.53 -6.37
C GLN A 149 21.21 -31.66 -5.74
N ILE A 150 20.30 -31.34 -4.82
CA ILE A 150 19.47 -32.35 -4.15
C ILE A 150 18.54 -33.09 -5.15
N VAL A 151 18.05 -32.39 -6.19
CA VAL A 151 17.27 -33.00 -7.25
C VAL A 151 18.11 -34.05 -7.99
N ALA A 152 19.36 -33.74 -8.35
CA ALA A 152 20.26 -34.65 -9.00
C ALA A 152 20.57 -35.87 -8.11
N ASP A 153 20.93 -35.62 -6.85
CA ASP A 153 21.28 -36.69 -5.89
C ASP A 153 20.09 -37.64 -5.62
N LEU A 154 18.87 -37.12 -5.56
CA LEU A 154 17.64 -37.91 -5.38
C LEU A 154 17.27 -38.71 -6.63
N GLN A 155 17.56 -38.19 -7.84
CA GLN A 155 17.41 -38.93 -9.10
C GLN A 155 18.40 -40.08 -9.16
N ASP A 156 19.67 -39.82 -8.87
CA ASP A 156 20.72 -40.83 -8.88
C ASP A 156 20.45 -41.96 -7.86
N ALA A 157 19.84 -41.61 -6.70
CA ALA A 157 19.43 -42.58 -5.71
C ALA A 157 18.11 -43.30 -6.06
N GLY A 158 17.43 -42.96 -7.15
CA GLY A 158 16.13 -43.55 -7.54
C GLY A 158 14.95 -43.17 -6.63
N ILE A 159 15.13 -42.17 -5.80
CA ILE A 159 14.12 -41.66 -4.88
C ILE A 159 13.17 -40.68 -5.58
N LEU A 160 13.72 -39.74 -6.35
CA LEU A 160 12.98 -38.86 -7.23
C LEU A 160 12.62 -39.59 -8.52
N PHE A 161 11.34 -39.84 -8.77
CA PHE A 161 10.89 -40.67 -9.88
C PHE A 161 10.11 -39.88 -10.95
N LYS A 162 9.63 -38.67 -10.65
CA LYS A 162 8.91 -37.83 -11.61
C LYS A 162 9.15 -36.35 -11.29
N ILE A 163 9.34 -35.56 -12.35
CA ILE A 163 9.33 -34.10 -12.29
C ILE A 163 8.19 -33.65 -13.20
N GLU A 164 7.30 -32.82 -12.67
CA GLU A 164 6.11 -32.34 -13.37
C GLU A 164 6.13 -30.81 -13.39
N GLU A 165 6.14 -30.22 -14.57
CA GLU A 165 6.08 -28.76 -14.69
C GLU A 165 4.81 -28.21 -14.01
N HIS A 166 4.98 -27.18 -13.21
CA HIS A 166 3.90 -26.57 -12.46
C HIS A 166 4.13 -25.07 -12.29
N ALA A 167 3.22 -24.28 -12.86
CA ALA A 167 3.19 -22.86 -12.61
C ALA A 167 2.56 -22.59 -11.24
N HIS A 168 3.25 -21.83 -10.40
CA HIS A 168 2.75 -21.48 -9.08
C HIS A 168 3.18 -20.08 -8.67
N SER A 169 2.45 -19.52 -7.73
CA SER A 169 2.69 -18.16 -7.22
C SER A 169 3.75 -18.18 -6.12
N VAL A 170 4.78 -17.36 -6.26
CA VAL A 170 5.91 -17.24 -5.32
C VAL A 170 5.98 -15.83 -4.76
N GLY A 171 6.08 -15.72 -3.43
CA GLY A 171 6.23 -14.45 -2.74
C GLY A 171 7.63 -13.85 -2.95
N HIS A 172 7.68 -12.56 -3.28
CA HIS A 172 8.89 -11.77 -3.42
C HIS A 172 8.84 -10.58 -2.48
N SER A 173 9.97 -10.22 -1.90
CA SER A 173 10.09 -9.01 -1.09
C SER A 173 9.85 -7.77 -1.96
N GLU A 174 8.92 -6.91 -1.57
CA GLU A 174 8.74 -5.61 -2.23
C GLU A 174 10.02 -4.77 -2.14
N ARG A 175 10.78 -4.93 -1.07
CA ARG A 175 11.98 -4.16 -0.76
C ARG A 175 13.19 -4.53 -1.62
N SER A 176 13.48 -5.83 -1.73
CA SER A 176 14.69 -6.33 -2.41
C SER A 176 14.43 -7.03 -3.74
N GLY A 177 13.19 -7.46 -3.98
CA GLY A 177 12.83 -8.34 -5.09
C GLY A 177 13.24 -9.81 -4.89
N ALA A 178 13.89 -10.16 -3.77
CA ALA A 178 14.28 -11.53 -3.48
C ALA A 178 13.07 -12.41 -3.16
N VAL A 179 13.19 -13.71 -3.46
CA VAL A 179 12.19 -14.70 -3.04
C VAL A 179 12.16 -14.76 -1.52
N VAL A 180 10.96 -14.58 -0.95
CA VAL A 180 10.72 -14.60 0.50
C VAL A 180 10.83 -16.04 1.02
N GLU A 181 11.46 -16.18 2.18
CA GLU A 181 11.53 -17.46 2.90
C GLU A 181 10.60 -17.44 4.11
N PRO A 182 9.70 -18.42 4.26
CA PRO A 182 9.11 -18.70 5.56
C PRO A 182 10.20 -19.10 6.55
N TYR A 183 10.34 -18.36 7.64
CA TYR A 183 11.48 -18.49 8.55
C TYR A 183 11.04 -18.42 10.01
N LEU A 184 11.62 -19.28 10.86
CA LEU A 184 11.37 -19.25 12.30
C LEU A 184 12.18 -18.16 12.96
N SER A 185 11.50 -17.19 13.53
CA SER A 185 12.15 -16.11 14.29
C SER A 185 11.29 -15.62 15.45
N THR A 186 11.95 -15.12 16.48
CA THR A 186 11.30 -14.38 17.58
C THR A 186 11.18 -12.92 17.14
N GLN A 187 9.96 -12.43 17.05
CA GLN A 187 9.65 -11.09 16.58
C GLN A 187 8.58 -10.45 17.46
N TRP A 188 8.46 -9.14 17.40
CA TRP A 188 7.36 -8.41 18.00
C TRP A 188 6.15 -8.41 17.06
N PHE A 189 4.97 -8.69 17.64
CA PHE A 189 3.70 -8.72 16.92
C PHE A 189 2.66 -7.88 17.64
N VAL A 190 1.85 -7.18 16.84
CA VAL A 190 0.57 -6.62 17.30
C VAL A 190 -0.50 -7.69 17.12
N ASN A 191 -1.26 -7.98 18.19
CA ASN A 191 -2.46 -8.80 18.11
C ASN A 191 -3.56 -7.96 17.43
N MET A 192 -3.82 -8.25 16.16
CA MET A 192 -4.67 -7.41 15.33
C MET A 192 -6.16 -7.61 15.51
N GLN A 193 -6.61 -8.77 16.01
CA GLN A 193 -8.04 -9.07 16.06
C GLN A 193 -8.85 -8.03 16.85
N PRO A 194 -8.47 -7.63 18.09
CA PRO A 194 -9.24 -6.64 18.84
C PRO A 194 -9.29 -5.27 18.16
N LEU A 195 -8.18 -4.86 17.51
CA LEU A 195 -8.08 -3.59 16.78
C LEU A 195 -8.94 -3.60 15.52
N ALA A 196 -8.96 -4.72 14.81
CA ALA A 196 -9.79 -4.90 13.64
C ALA A 196 -11.29 -4.90 14.01
N ASP A 197 -11.68 -5.58 15.06
CA ASP A 197 -13.07 -5.62 15.52
C ASP A 197 -13.58 -4.23 15.87
N ALA A 198 -12.77 -3.40 16.56
CA ALA A 198 -13.11 -2.02 16.88
C ALA A 198 -13.23 -1.16 15.60
N ALA A 199 -12.31 -1.31 14.65
CA ALA A 199 -12.33 -0.58 13.38
C ALA A 199 -13.52 -0.97 12.50
N ILE A 200 -13.88 -2.26 12.45
CA ILE A 200 -15.07 -2.75 11.73
C ILE A 200 -16.34 -2.20 12.37
N GLN A 201 -16.41 -2.22 13.71
CA GLN A 201 -17.55 -1.67 14.44
C GLN A 201 -17.74 -0.17 14.17
N LEU A 202 -16.66 0.62 14.18
CA LEU A 202 -16.70 2.04 13.83
C LEU A 202 -17.24 2.21 12.40
N GLN A 203 -16.75 1.44 11.45
CA GLN A 203 -17.12 1.58 10.04
C GLN A 203 -18.57 1.18 9.76
N GLN A 204 -19.17 0.34 10.59
CA GLN A 204 -20.58 -0.01 10.53
C GLN A 204 -21.50 0.96 11.27
N GLY A 205 -20.94 1.92 12.02
CA GLY A 205 -21.65 2.91 12.81
C GLY A 205 -21.97 4.21 12.05
N GLU A 206 -22.54 5.15 12.77
CA GLU A 206 -22.87 6.49 12.24
C GLU A 206 -21.61 7.37 12.09
N ASP A 207 -20.62 7.19 12.95
CA ASP A 207 -19.34 7.91 12.97
C ASP A 207 -18.28 7.28 12.06
N LYS A 208 -18.69 6.60 11.00
CA LYS A 208 -17.77 5.94 10.08
C LYS A 208 -16.85 6.92 9.35
N VAL A 209 -15.73 6.43 8.88
CA VAL A 209 -14.84 7.14 7.94
C VAL A 209 -15.43 7.03 6.53
N ASN A 210 -15.56 8.17 5.81
CA ASN A 210 -16.04 8.18 4.44
C ASN A 210 -14.89 7.94 3.45
N PHE A 211 -15.00 6.90 2.64
CA PHE A 211 -14.04 6.65 1.56
C PHE A 211 -14.51 7.29 0.26
N VAL A 212 -13.67 8.12 -0.33
CA VAL A 212 -13.93 8.75 -1.62
C VAL A 212 -12.88 8.28 -2.64
N PRO A 213 -13.27 7.50 -3.66
CA PRO A 213 -14.61 6.96 -3.92
C PRO A 213 -15.01 5.79 -3.01
N GLU A 214 -16.30 5.65 -2.76
CA GLU A 214 -16.89 4.66 -1.85
C GLU A 214 -16.47 3.19 -2.10
N ARG A 215 -16.13 2.83 -3.34
CA ARG A 215 -15.68 1.47 -3.66
C ARG A 215 -14.49 0.98 -2.83
N PHE A 216 -13.65 1.88 -2.32
CA PHE A 216 -12.50 1.54 -1.48
C PHE A 216 -12.88 1.17 -0.04
N GLU A 217 -14.07 1.55 0.42
CA GLU A 217 -14.61 1.07 1.70
C GLU A 217 -14.72 -0.46 1.71
N ASN A 218 -15.25 -1.05 0.63
CA ASN A 218 -15.34 -2.51 0.50
C ASN A 218 -13.94 -3.18 0.45
N THR A 219 -12.95 -2.51 -0.11
CA THR A 219 -11.57 -3.00 -0.14
C THR A 219 -10.96 -2.98 1.26
N TYR A 220 -11.15 -1.89 1.98
CA TYR A 220 -10.74 -1.74 3.38
C TYR A 220 -11.41 -2.78 4.28
N MET A 221 -12.74 -2.94 4.21
CA MET A 221 -13.50 -3.87 5.06
C MET A 221 -13.06 -5.30 4.85
N ARG A 222 -12.93 -5.76 3.60
CA ARG A 222 -12.46 -7.13 3.31
C ARG A 222 -11.07 -7.41 3.87
N TRP A 223 -10.19 -6.42 3.89
CA TRP A 223 -8.87 -6.58 4.48
C TRP A 223 -8.95 -6.68 6.00
N MET A 224 -9.75 -5.83 6.65
CA MET A 224 -9.95 -5.85 8.11
C MET A 224 -10.58 -7.16 8.60
N GLU A 225 -11.53 -7.71 7.86
CA GLU A 225 -12.20 -9.01 8.17
C GLU A 225 -11.24 -10.22 8.08
N ASN A 226 -10.17 -10.10 7.30
CA ASN A 226 -9.20 -11.18 7.08
C ASN A 226 -7.80 -10.84 7.62
N ILE A 227 -7.71 -9.89 8.54
CA ILE A 227 -6.44 -9.39 9.05
C ILE A 227 -5.69 -10.47 9.84
N ARG A 228 -4.36 -10.42 9.74
CA ARG A 228 -3.47 -11.28 10.53
C ARG A 228 -2.66 -10.44 11.50
N ASP A 229 -2.09 -11.10 12.52
CA ASP A 229 -1.16 -10.44 13.44
C ASP A 229 -0.02 -9.76 12.68
N TRP A 230 0.24 -8.53 13.02
CA TRP A 230 1.21 -7.70 12.34
C TRP A 230 2.59 -7.79 13.00
N CYS A 231 3.58 -8.34 12.26
CA CYS A 231 4.97 -8.31 12.67
C CYS A 231 5.50 -6.87 12.55
N ILE A 232 5.88 -6.27 13.68
CA ILE A 232 6.31 -4.85 13.75
C ILE A 232 7.81 -4.66 13.95
N SER A 233 8.57 -5.70 14.20
CA SER A 233 10.03 -5.61 14.33
C SER A 233 10.73 -5.77 12.99
N ARG A 234 11.79 -4.98 12.77
CA ARG A 234 12.64 -4.99 11.59
C ARG A 234 14.10 -4.99 12.00
N GLN A 235 14.90 -5.80 11.32
CA GLN A 235 16.34 -5.91 11.50
C GLN A 235 17.04 -4.90 10.57
N LEU A 236 16.80 -3.61 10.82
CA LEU A 236 17.33 -2.50 10.04
C LEU A 236 18.19 -1.59 10.94
N TRP A 237 19.16 -0.95 10.33
CA TRP A 237 20.02 -0.01 11.07
C TRP A 237 19.32 1.32 11.35
N TRP A 238 18.47 1.81 10.42
CA TRP A 238 17.75 3.07 10.54
C TRP A 238 16.29 2.86 10.90
N GLY A 239 15.82 3.50 11.94
CA GLY A 239 14.43 3.43 12.39
C GLY A 239 14.28 3.77 13.87
N HIS A 240 13.06 3.63 14.39
CA HIS A 240 12.75 3.78 15.80
C HIS A 240 13.09 2.50 16.55
N ARG A 241 14.16 2.52 17.33
CA ARG A 241 14.57 1.36 18.12
C ARG A 241 13.47 0.94 19.09
N ILE A 242 13.20 -0.35 19.17
CA ILE A 242 12.16 -0.90 20.02
C ILE A 242 12.48 -0.60 21.49
N PRO A 243 11.56 0.05 22.25
CA PRO A 243 11.81 0.46 23.63
C PRO A 243 11.55 -0.70 24.60
N ALA A 244 12.24 -1.81 24.37
CA ALA A 244 12.15 -3.02 25.19
C ALA A 244 13.55 -3.47 25.59
N TRP A 245 13.66 -3.98 26.81
CA TRP A 245 14.91 -4.52 27.39
C TRP A 245 14.67 -5.94 27.88
N TYR A 246 15.67 -6.77 27.71
CA TYR A 246 15.67 -8.17 28.13
C TYR A 246 16.66 -8.33 29.26
N HIS A 247 16.22 -8.88 30.40
CA HIS A 247 17.12 -9.18 31.50
C HIS A 247 18.08 -10.34 31.14
N ASN A 248 19.38 -10.12 31.31
CA ASN A 248 20.43 -11.00 30.81
C ASN A 248 20.37 -12.42 31.38
N GLU A 249 19.88 -12.60 32.61
CA GLU A 249 19.82 -13.89 33.27
C GLU A 249 18.43 -14.54 33.24
N THR A 250 17.36 -13.75 33.46
CA THR A 250 15.99 -14.28 33.59
C THR A 250 15.22 -14.29 32.30
N GLY A 251 15.63 -13.49 31.30
CA GLY A 251 14.88 -13.28 30.09
C GLY A 251 13.58 -12.46 30.28
N GLU A 252 13.39 -11.84 31.43
CA GLU A 252 12.29 -10.93 31.70
C GLU A 252 12.32 -9.76 30.71
N ILE A 253 11.14 -9.31 30.26
CA ILE A 253 10.97 -8.24 29.30
C ILE A 253 10.44 -7.01 30.03
N TYR A 254 11.15 -5.90 29.92
CA TYR A 254 10.72 -4.57 30.36
C TYR A 254 10.48 -3.68 29.14
N VAL A 255 9.36 -2.97 29.11
CA VAL A 255 9.04 -1.98 28.06
C VAL A 255 8.93 -0.61 28.71
N GLY A 256 9.66 0.38 28.19
CA GLY A 256 9.65 1.74 28.72
C GLY A 256 10.50 2.69 27.91
N HIS A 257 10.43 3.99 28.24
CA HIS A 257 11.20 5.03 27.55
C HIS A 257 12.69 4.99 27.84
N GLU A 258 13.04 4.56 29.06
CA GLU A 258 14.42 4.49 29.54
C GLU A 258 14.73 3.07 30.05
N ALA A 259 15.99 2.73 30.11
CA ALA A 259 16.42 1.47 30.67
C ALA A 259 16.02 1.36 32.16
N PRO A 260 15.79 0.14 32.68
CA PRO A 260 15.62 -0.08 34.11
C PRO A 260 16.76 0.46 34.93
N ALA A 261 16.54 0.72 36.24
CA ALA A 261 17.50 1.34 37.14
C ALA A 261 18.85 0.56 37.28
N ASP A 262 18.81 -0.76 37.07
CA ASP A 262 19.94 -1.69 37.03
C ASP A 262 20.34 -2.03 35.57
N ALA A 263 20.51 -1.02 34.74
CA ALA A 263 20.69 -1.12 33.28
C ALA A 263 21.79 -2.11 32.84
N GLU A 264 22.78 -2.36 33.67
CA GLU A 264 23.86 -3.33 33.40
C GLU A 264 23.38 -4.77 33.30
N ASN A 265 22.21 -5.09 33.88
CA ASN A 265 21.59 -6.40 33.83
C ASN A 265 20.61 -6.58 32.66
N TRP A 266 20.42 -5.54 31.84
CA TRP A 266 19.46 -5.52 30.78
C TRP A 266 20.11 -5.20 29.42
N LYS A 267 19.63 -5.85 28.37
CA LYS A 267 20.00 -5.58 26.99
C LYS A 267 18.77 -5.02 26.24
N GLN A 268 18.91 -3.82 25.68
CA GLN A 268 17.85 -3.28 24.82
C GLN A 268 17.73 -4.08 23.53
N ASP A 269 16.51 -4.24 23.03
CA ASP A 269 16.23 -4.81 21.72
C ASP A 269 17.05 -4.06 20.64
N GLU A 270 17.64 -4.80 19.71
CA GLU A 270 18.45 -4.24 18.63
C GLU A 270 17.61 -3.88 17.40
N ASP A 271 16.39 -4.42 17.33
CA ASP A 271 15.48 -4.20 16.22
C ASP A 271 14.84 -2.81 16.28
N VAL A 272 14.33 -2.39 15.15
CA VAL A 272 13.54 -1.16 15.00
C VAL A 272 12.09 -1.48 14.68
N LEU A 273 11.20 -0.55 14.95
CA LEU A 273 9.79 -0.68 14.58
C LEU A 273 9.60 -0.54 13.05
N ASP A 274 8.61 -1.23 12.52
CA ASP A 274 8.11 -1.02 11.18
C ASP A 274 7.78 0.46 10.96
N THR A 275 8.19 1.02 9.83
CA THR A 275 7.94 2.42 9.45
C THR A 275 6.47 2.80 9.60
N TRP A 276 5.57 1.90 9.23
CA TRP A 276 4.13 2.15 9.28
C TRP A 276 3.54 2.19 10.69
N PHE A 277 4.27 1.67 11.69
CA PHE A 277 3.86 1.74 13.08
C PHE A 277 3.86 3.20 13.58
N SER A 278 4.95 3.92 13.37
CA SER A 278 5.04 5.34 13.74
C SER A 278 4.31 6.25 12.75
N SER A 279 4.30 5.92 11.45
CA SER A 279 3.59 6.71 10.42
C SER A 279 2.09 6.78 10.69
N ALA A 280 1.51 5.75 11.29
CA ALA A 280 0.09 5.72 11.62
C ALA A 280 -0.31 6.63 12.79
N LEU A 281 0.65 7.13 13.56
CA LEU A 281 0.40 8.11 14.63
C LEU A 281 0.19 9.54 14.09
N TRP A 282 0.48 9.77 12.81
CA TRP A 282 0.57 11.11 12.22
C TRP A 282 -0.65 12.01 12.45
N PRO A 283 -1.91 11.56 12.30
CA PRO A 283 -3.08 12.44 12.44
C PRO A 283 -3.20 13.12 13.81
N PHE A 284 -2.65 12.52 14.86
CA PHE A 284 -2.75 13.02 16.22
C PHE A 284 -1.39 13.37 16.84
N SER A 285 -0.32 12.69 16.53
CA SER A 285 1.01 12.97 17.10
C SER A 285 1.56 14.34 16.66
N THR A 286 1.26 14.79 15.44
CA THR A 286 1.68 16.11 14.93
C THR A 286 0.95 17.27 15.56
N MET A 287 -0.15 17.01 16.28
CA MET A 287 -0.97 18.01 16.96
C MET A 287 -0.76 18.03 18.48
N GLY A 288 0.32 17.41 18.94
CA GLY A 288 0.75 17.46 20.33
C GLY A 288 0.35 16.25 21.18
N TRP A 289 -0.40 15.26 20.65
CA TRP A 289 -0.65 14.02 21.38
C TRP A 289 0.70 13.37 21.81
N PRO A 290 0.85 12.81 23.01
CA PRO A 290 -0.20 12.42 23.96
C PRO A 290 -0.69 13.51 24.95
N ASP A 291 -0.33 14.77 24.76
CA ASP A 291 -0.92 15.87 25.54
C ASP A 291 -2.32 16.21 25.00
N GLU A 292 -3.33 15.59 25.57
CA GLU A 292 -4.73 15.79 25.17
C GLU A 292 -5.26 17.21 25.50
N GLU A 293 -4.53 17.97 26.33
CA GLU A 293 -4.86 19.36 26.65
C GLU A 293 -4.30 20.36 25.62
N ASN A 294 -3.47 19.90 24.68
CA ASN A 294 -2.92 20.71 23.61
C ASN A 294 -4.02 21.37 22.77
N ASP A 295 -3.93 22.69 22.56
CA ASP A 295 -4.94 23.46 21.84
C ASP A 295 -5.09 23.04 20.36
N GLU A 296 -3.99 22.65 19.70
CA GLU A 296 -4.04 22.19 18.31
C GLU A 296 -4.72 20.83 18.22
N PHE A 297 -4.43 19.90 19.14
CA PHE A 297 -5.07 18.60 19.20
C PHE A 297 -6.58 18.76 19.40
N LYS A 298 -7.02 19.56 20.37
CA LYS A 298 -8.44 19.81 20.64
C LYS A 298 -9.18 20.48 19.47
N ARG A 299 -8.47 21.28 18.67
CA ARG A 299 -9.09 22.05 17.59
C ARG A 299 -9.16 21.28 16.28
N TYR A 300 -8.13 20.50 15.94
CA TYR A 300 -7.94 19.96 14.60
C TYR A 300 -8.05 18.42 14.54
N TYR A 301 -8.13 17.75 15.68
CA TYR A 301 -8.32 16.30 15.72
C TYR A 301 -9.74 15.95 16.22
N PRO A 302 -10.49 15.06 15.57
CA PRO A 302 -10.19 14.42 14.27
C PRO A 302 -10.02 15.41 13.12
N THR A 303 -9.23 15.07 12.11
CA THR A 303 -9.02 15.90 10.93
C THR A 303 -10.18 15.76 9.93
N ASP A 304 -10.35 16.76 9.04
CA ASP A 304 -11.46 16.73 8.07
C ASP A 304 -11.19 15.74 6.94
N VAL A 305 -10.01 15.82 6.28
CA VAL A 305 -9.69 15.02 5.09
C VAL A 305 -8.27 14.49 5.12
N LEU A 306 -8.13 13.18 4.91
CA LEU A 306 -6.86 12.55 4.55
C LEU A 306 -6.81 12.33 3.04
N VAL A 307 -5.74 12.76 2.39
CA VAL A 307 -5.51 12.55 0.94
C VAL A 307 -4.36 11.58 0.75
N THR A 308 -4.60 10.48 0.02
CA THR A 308 -3.57 9.45 -0.22
C THR A 308 -3.85 8.62 -1.47
N GLY A 309 -2.83 7.91 -1.96
CA GLY A 309 -2.97 6.93 -3.04
C GLY A 309 -3.65 5.64 -2.58
N TYR A 310 -4.28 4.94 -3.50
CA TYR A 310 -4.94 3.65 -3.21
C TYR A 310 -3.95 2.54 -2.81
N ASP A 311 -2.70 2.65 -3.20
CA ASP A 311 -1.66 1.65 -2.97
C ASP A 311 -1.22 1.54 -1.50
N ILE A 312 -1.54 2.55 -0.67
CA ILE A 312 -1.21 2.53 0.76
C ILE A 312 -2.43 2.54 1.68
N ILE A 313 -3.59 2.10 1.20
CA ILE A 313 -4.79 1.94 2.05
C ILE A 313 -4.49 1.01 3.23
N PHE A 314 -3.87 -0.14 2.97
CA PHE A 314 -3.55 -1.11 4.02
C PHE A 314 -2.33 -0.73 4.85
N PHE A 315 -1.34 -0.09 4.20
CA PHE A 315 -0.12 0.32 4.88
C PHE A 315 -0.34 1.49 5.83
N TRP A 316 -1.16 2.46 5.44
CA TRP A 316 -1.27 3.72 6.16
C TRP A 316 -2.69 4.04 6.64
N VAL A 317 -3.68 4.06 5.75
CA VAL A 317 -5.06 4.48 6.10
C VAL A 317 -5.63 3.59 7.19
N SER A 318 -5.64 2.27 6.99
CA SER A 318 -6.19 1.33 7.97
C SER A 318 -5.46 1.37 9.30
N ARG A 319 -4.13 1.54 9.26
CA ARG A 319 -3.32 1.67 10.48
C ARG A 319 -3.57 2.96 11.24
N MET A 320 -3.77 4.08 10.54
CA MET A 320 -4.22 5.32 11.19
C MET A 320 -5.58 5.15 11.84
N ILE A 321 -6.52 4.46 11.18
CA ILE A 321 -7.87 4.26 11.72
C ILE A 321 -7.82 3.44 13.00
N PHE A 322 -7.23 2.24 13.00
CA PHE A 322 -7.25 1.42 14.20
C PHE A 322 -6.34 1.96 15.32
N GLN A 323 -5.22 2.62 14.99
CA GLN A 323 -4.40 3.27 16.03
C GLN A 323 -5.08 4.53 16.58
N GLY A 324 -5.77 5.30 15.74
CA GLY A 324 -6.59 6.42 16.20
C GLY A 324 -7.65 5.97 17.22
N ILE A 325 -8.39 4.91 16.90
CA ILE A 325 -9.38 4.34 17.81
C ILE A 325 -8.73 3.86 19.11
N GLU A 326 -7.62 3.13 19.03
CA GLU A 326 -6.94 2.56 20.20
C GLU A 326 -6.38 3.64 21.14
N PHE A 327 -5.78 4.69 20.58
CA PHE A 327 -5.07 5.68 21.37
C PHE A 327 -5.90 6.92 21.74
N THR A 328 -6.95 7.23 20.98
CA THR A 328 -7.74 8.45 21.18
C THR A 328 -9.24 8.20 21.30
N GLU A 329 -9.68 6.95 21.19
CA GLU A 329 -11.09 6.54 21.21
C GLU A 329 -11.95 7.20 20.11
N GLN A 330 -11.32 7.74 19.05
CA GLN A 330 -11.97 8.46 17.97
C GLN A 330 -11.44 8.02 16.61
N ARG A 331 -12.26 8.22 15.55
CA ARG A 331 -11.75 8.14 14.18
C ARG A 331 -10.71 9.24 13.95
N PRO A 332 -9.63 8.99 13.17
CA PRO A 332 -8.58 10.00 12.99
C PRO A 332 -8.94 11.09 11.98
N PHE A 333 -9.90 10.88 11.10
CA PHE A 333 -10.36 11.81 10.07
C PHE A 333 -11.78 11.47 9.61
N ASP A 334 -12.47 12.47 9.05
CA ASP A 334 -13.82 12.29 8.54
C ASP A 334 -13.83 11.60 7.17
N ASP A 335 -13.08 12.16 6.20
CA ASP A 335 -13.02 11.69 4.83
C ASP A 335 -11.62 11.16 4.48
N VAL A 336 -11.58 10.13 3.64
CA VAL A 336 -10.36 9.66 2.97
C VAL A 336 -10.52 9.85 1.47
N LEU A 337 -9.87 10.87 0.93
CA LEU A 337 -9.82 11.09 -0.51
C LEU A 337 -8.69 10.26 -1.12
N ILE A 338 -9.07 9.26 -1.90
CA ILE A 338 -8.13 8.33 -2.51
C ILE A 338 -7.92 8.70 -3.96
N HIS A 339 -6.68 9.03 -4.30
CA HIS A 339 -6.27 9.30 -5.67
C HIS A 339 -5.57 8.08 -6.31
N GLY A 340 -5.48 8.07 -7.63
CA GLY A 340 -4.69 7.10 -8.37
C GLY A 340 -3.21 7.45 -8.41
N LEU A 341 -2.41 6.60 -9.05
CA LEU A 341 -0.98 6.81 -9.24
C LEU A 341 -0.71 7.59 -10.52
N VAL A 342 0.34 8.41 -10.52
CA VAL A 342 0.89 8.99 -11.73
C VAL A 342 1.79 7.94 -12.39
N ARG A 343 1.41 7.52 -13.60
CA ARG A 343 2.13 6.53 -14.40
C ARG A 343 2.91 7.19 -15.52
N ALA A 344 3.94 6.51 -15.98
CA ALA A 344 4.64 6.91 -17.19
C ALA A 344 3.68 6.95 -18.39
N GLU A 345 4.09 7.60 -19.46
CA GLU A 345 3.28 7.78 -20.68
C GLU A 345 2.81 6.44 -21.27
N ASP A 346 3.66 5.40 -21.20
CA ASP A 346 3.35 4.03 -21.63
C ASP A 346 2.41 3.27 -20.67
N GLY A 347 2.00 3.90 -19.56
CA GLY A 347 1.12 3.34 -18.54
C GLY A 347 1.79 2.49 -17.46
N ARG A 348 3.10 2.25 -17.55
CA ARG A 348 3.83 1.53 -16.50
C ARG A 348 4.01 2.38 -15.24
N LYS A 349 4.11 1.73 -14.08
CA LYS A 349 4.47 2.39 -12.83
C LYS A 349 5.86 3.03 -12.98
N MET A 350 5.99 4.28 -12.54
CA MET A 350 7.29 4.95 -12.51
C MET A 350 8.17 4.32 -11.45
N SER A 351 9.41 4.01 -11.79
CA SER A 351 10.40 3.51 -10.84
C SER A 351 11.81 3.96 -11.20
N LYS A 352 12.67 4.08 -10.19
CA LYS A 352 14.09 4.42 -10.37
C LYS A 352 14.82 3.38 -11.23
N SER A 353 14.49 2.10 -11.05
CA SER A 353 15.11 0.99 -11.79
C SER A 353 14.77 0.98 -13.28
N LEU A 354 13.60 1.49 -13.66
CA LEU A 354 13.18 1.59 -15.06
C LEU A 354 13.62 2.90 -15.73
N GLY A 355 14.08 3.89 -14.95
CA GLY A 355 14.47 5.19 -15.47
C GLY A 355 13.34 5.95 -16.19
N ASN A 356 12.09 5.61 -15.91
CA ASN A 356 10.89 6.18 -16.53
C ASN A 356 10.18 7.22 -15.67
N GLY A 357 10.83 7.67 -14.59
CA GLY A 357 10.34 8.74 -13.74
C GLY A 357 10.48 10.11 -14.40
N VAL A 358 9.58 11.02 -14.07
CA VAL A 358 9.63 12.43 -14.48
C VAL A 358 9.97 13.27 -13.26
N ASP A 359 11.01 14.10 -13.36
CA ASP A 359 11.32 15.07 -12.31
C ASP A 359 10.33 16.23 -12.38
N PRO A 360 9.54 16.49 -11.32
CA PRO A 360 8.62 17.62 -11.29
C PRO A 360 9.31 18.97 -11.48
N MET A 361 10.57 19.11 -11.04
CA MET A 361 11.31 20.36 -11.16
C MET A 361 11.65 20.69 -12.62
N ASP A 362 12.03 19.71 -13.43
CA ASP A 362 12.28 19.89 -14.85
C ASP A 362 11.00 20.37 -15.57
N VAL A 363 9.85 19.84 -15.19
CA VAL A 363 8.55 20.25 -15.73
C VAL A 363 8.19 21.68 -15.31
N ILE A 364 8.43 22.02 -14.04
CA ILE A 364 8.18 23.37 -13.49
C ILE A 364 9.08 24.40 -14.18
N ASP A 365 10.35 24.10 -14.39
CA ASP A 365 11.30 24.99 -15.07
C ASP A 365 10.89 25.27 -16.51
N GLN A 366 10.29 24.29 -17.19
CA GLN A 366 9.88 24.43 -18.58
C GLN A 366 8.49 25.06 -18.76
N TYR A 367 7.52 24.68 -17.95
CA TYR A 367 6.09 25.03 -18.13
C TYR A 367 5.50 25.85 -16.99
N GLY A 368 6.21 26.02 -15.87
CA GLY A 368 5.72 26.67 -14.66
C GLY A 368 4.94 25.74 -13.73
N ALA A 369 4.92 26.13 -12.46
CA ALA A 369 4.27 25.35 -11.40
C ALA A 369 2.74 25.23 -11.59
N ASP A 370 2.10 26.30 -12.08
CA ASP A 370 0.64 26.32 -12.27
C ASP A 370 0.18 25.30 -13.31
N ALA A 371 0.94 25.13 -14.40
CA ALA A 371 0.63 24.14 -15.42
C ALA A 371 0.69 22.71 -14.87
N LEU A 372 1.74 22.38 -14.10
CA LEU A 372 1.88 21.07 -13.49
C LEU A 372 0.78 20.82 -12.42
N ARG A 373 0.55 21.79 -11.53
CA ARG A 373 -0.47 21.67 -10.46
C ARG A 373 -1.88 21.48 -11.02
N TYR A 374 -2.25 22.30 -12.00
CA TYR A 374 -3.55 22.18 -12.66
C TYR A 374 -3.70 20.83 -13.38
N PHE A 375 -2.68 20.38 -14.11
CA PHE A 375 -2.66 19.08 -14.76
C PHE A 375 -2.87 17.93 -13.75
N LEU A 376 -2.14 17.95 -12.63
CA LEU A 376 -2.26 16.90 -11.60
C LEU A 376 -3.61 16.92 -10.88
N SER A 377 -4.14 18.12 -10.59
CA SER A 377 -5.41 18.27 -9.86
C SER A 377 -6.63 17.91 -10.71
N THR A 378 -6.56 18.14 -12.03
CA THR A 378 -7.72 18.04 -12.92
C THR A 378 -7.62 16.91 -13.94
N GLY A 379 -6.48 16.21 -13.98
CA GLY A 379 -6.18 15.22 -15.02
C GLY A 379 -6.86 13.87 -14.83
N SER A 380 -7.43 13.58 -13.65
CA SER A 380 -8.08 12.30 -13.35
C SER A 380 -9.25 12.47 -12.38
N SER A 381 -10.12 11.45 -12.34
CA SER A 381 -11.16 11.33 -11.31
C SER A 381 -10.61 10.62 -10.07
N PRO A 382 -11.24 10.76 -8.88
CA PRO A 382 -10.83 10.08 -7.67
C PRO A 382 -10.62 8.56 -7.86
N GLY A 383 -9.48 8.06 -7.39
CA GLY A 383 -9.10 6.64 -7.48
C GLY A 383 -8.69 6.13 -8.85
N GLN A 384 -8.54 7.00 -9.86
CA GLN A 384 -8.09 6.65 -11.20
C GLN A 384 -6.63 7.05 -11.41
N ASP A 385 -5.86 6.16 -12.05
CA ASP A 385 -4.48 6.46 -12.42
C ASP A 385 -4.41 7.55 -13.50
N LEU A 386 -3.41 8.41 -13.38
CA LEU A 386 -3.11 9.47 -14.34
C LEU A 386 -1.86 9.08 -15.15
N ARG A 387 -1.99 9.01 -16.48
CA ARG A 387 -0.82 8.91 -17.35
C ARG A 387 -0.21 10.30 -17.55
N PHE A 388 1.04 10.44 -17.16
CA PHE A 388 1.79 11.66 -17.37
C PHE A 388 2.03 11.87 -18.88
N SER A 389 1.81 13.09 -19.36
CA SER A 389 2.08 13.49 -20.74
C SER A 389 2.54 14.94 -20.75
N ILE A 390 3.70 15.17 -21.32
CA ILE A 390 4.25 16.52 -21.52
C ILE A 390 3.32 17.37 -22.40
N GLU A 391 2.73 16.79 -23.43
CA GLU A 391 1.79 17.50 -24.32
C GLU A 391 0.56 18.02 -23.57
N LYS A 392 0.07 17.25 -22.59
CA LYS A 392 -1.04 17.70 -21.75
C LYS A 392 -0.63 18.84 -20.82
N VAL A 393 0.58 18.80 -20.25
CA VAL A 393 1.11 19.89 -19.43
C VAL A 393 1.29 21.15 -20.28
N GLU A 394 1.82 21.03 -21.50
CA GLU A 394 1.93 22.13 -22.46
C GLU A 394 0.55 22.73 -22.82
N SER A 395 -0.47 21.90 -22.99
CA SER A 395 -1.86 22.36 -23.20
C SER A 395 -2.35 23.22 -22.03
N VAL A 396 -2.06 22.81 -20.80
CA VAL A 396 -2.40 23.60 -19.59
C VAL A 396 -1.58 24.90 -19.53
N TRP A 397 -0.31 24.87 -19.91
CA TRP A 397 0.51 26.07 -20.00
C TRP A 397 -0.09 27.08 -20.99
N ASN A 398 -0.57 26.61 -22.16
CA ASN A 398 -1.27 27.44 -23.13
C ASN A 398 -2.56 28.04 -22.54
N PHE A 399 -3.29 27.28 -21.72
CA PHE A 399 -4.45 27.80 -21.00
C PHE A 399 -4.07 28.90 -20.01
N ALA A 400 -3.02 28.70 -19.20
CA ALA A 400 -2.50 29.73 -18.31
C ALA A 400 -2.08 31.01 -19.05
N ASN A 401 -1.43 30.87 -20.19
CA ASN A 401 -1.07 32.03 -21.07
C ASN A 401 -2.31 32.75 -21.61
N LYS A 402 -3.37 32.04 -21.95
CA LYS A 402 -4.64 32.66 -22.37
C LYS A 402 -5.24 33.49 -21.25
N ILE A 403 -5.27 32.96 -20.02
CA ILE A 403 -5.72 33.68 -18.83
C ILE A 403 -4.88 34.94 -18.60
N TRP A 404 -3.55 34.83 -18.69
CA TRP A 404 -2.66 35.95 -18.56
C TRP A 404 -2.94 37.08 -19.57
N ASN A 405 -3.11 36.72 -20.83
CA ASN A 405 -3.41 37.69 -21.88
C ASN A 405 -4.80 38.34 -21.72
N ALA A 406 -5.79 37.56 -21.33
CA ALA A 406 -7.13 38.07 -21.03
C ALA A 406 -7.10 39.03 -19.82
N SER A 407 -6.34 38.67 -18.78
CA SER A 407 -6.14 39.53 -17.60
C SER A 407 -5.43 40.85 -17.97
N ARG A 408 -4.41 40.81 -18.82
CA ARG A 408 -3.75 42.03 -19.32
C ARG A 408 -4.72 42.94 -20.07
N PHE A 409 -5.52 42.36 -20.97
CA PHE A 409 -6.55 43.13 -21.69
C PHE A 409 -7.53 43.79 -20.72
N ALA A 410 -8.05 43.03 -19.75
CA ALA A 410 -8.96 43.55 -18.75
C ALA A 410 -8.33 44.70 -17.93
N MET A 411 -7.11 44.53 -17.43
CA MET A 411 -6.40 45.50 -16.62
C MET A 411 -6.14 46.80 -17.40
N MET A 412 -5.78 46.74 -18.67
CA MET A 412 -5.59 47.93 -19.53
C MET A 412 -6.89 48.73 -19.67
N ASN A 413 -8.03 48.07 -19.73
CA ASN A 413 -9.35 48.73 -19.83
C ASN A 413 -9.89 49.23 -18.50
N MET A 414 -9.32 48.78 -17.37
CA MET A 414 -9.68 49.16 -16.00
C MET A 414 -8.67 50.13 -15.39
N GLU A 415 -7.78 50.74 -16.16
CA GLU A 415 -6.77 51.67 -15.65
C GLU A 415 -7.41 52.80 -14.84
N GLY A 416 -6.91 53.02 -13.61
CA GLY A 416 -7.46 54.03 -12.67
C GLY A 416 -8.69 53.60 -11.89
N MET A 417 -9.28 52.42 -12.16
CA MET A 417 -10.40 51.88 -11.43
C MET A 417 -9.91 51.19 -10.16
N LYS A 418 -10.61 51.42 -9.03
CA LYS A 418 -10.38 50.68 -7.79
C LYS A 418 -11.44 49.62 -7.62
N PHE A 419 -11.18 48.64 -6.75
CA PHE A 419 -12.14 47.57 -6.46
C PHE A 419 -13.47 48.08 -5.93
N GLU A 420 -13.43 49.18 -5.13
CA GLU A 420 -14.62 49.85 -4.60
C GLU A 420 -15.48 50.54 -5.66
N ASP A 421 -14.90 50.77 -6.86
CA ASP A 421 -15.61 51.42 -7.98
C ASP A 421 -16.46 50.42 -8.79
N ILE A 422 -16.39 49.13 -8.49
CA ILE A 422 -17.20 48.10 -9.15
C ILE A 422 -18.66 48.28 -8.78
N ASP A 423 -19.46 48.69 -9.75
CA ASP A 423 -20.89 48.90 -9.57
C ASP A 423 -21.69 48.15 -10.64
N LEU A 424 -22.46 47.18 -10.19
CA LEU A 424 -23.30 46.32 -11.07
C LEU A 424 -24.79 46.71 -11.02
N SER A 425 -25.15 47.87 -10.41
CA SER A 425 -26.55 48.27 -10.22
C SER A 425 -27.21 48.84 -11.48
N GLY A 426 -26.42 49.38 -12.44
CA GLY A 426 -26.94 50.01 -13.66
C GLY A 426 -27.49 49.06 -14.71
N GLU A 427 -27.93 49.63 -15.84
CA GLU A 427 -28.43 48.89 -16.99
C GLU A 427 -27.25 48.11 -17.64
N LYS A 428 -27.47 46.84 -17.94
CA LYS A 428 -26.52 45.95 -18.49
C LYS A 428 -26.82 45.64 -19.98
N SER A 429 -25.78 45.59 -20.77
CA SER A 429 -25.92 45.01 -22.11
C SER A 429 -26.32 43.53 -22.03
N VAL A 430 -26.84 42.98 -23.12
CA VAL A 430 -27.15 41.55 -23.22
C VAL A 430 -25.89 40.70 -22.95
N ALA A 431 -24.73 41.13 -23.42
CA ALA A 431 -23.46 40.45 -23.18
C ALA A 431 -23.04 40.48 -21.72
N ASP A 432 -23.20 41.65 -21.03
CA ASP A 432 -22.87 41.77 -19.60
C ASP A 432 -23.80 40.88 -18.73
N ALA A 433 -25.10 40.90 -19.03
CA ALA A 433 -26.06 40.06 -18.32
C ALA A 433 -25.80 38.56 -18.57
N TRP A 434 -25.45 38.19 -19.79
CA TRP A 434 -25.13 36.82 -20.16
C TRP A 434 -23.90 36.28 -19.40
N ILE A 435 -22.77 37.01 -19.42
CA ILE A 435 -21.56 36.52 -18.74
C ILE A 435 -21.73 36.43 -17.23
N LEU A 436 -22.47 37.35 -16.60
CA LEU A 436 -22.77 37.29 -15.17
C LEU A 436 -23.65 36.05 -14.86
N THR A 437 -24.60 35.70 -15.71
CA THR A 437 -25.39 34.48 -15.58
C THR A 437 -24.52 33.26 -15.68
N ARG A 438 -23.65 33.17 -16.70
CA ARG A 438 -22.72 32.06 -16.89
C ARG A 438 -21.76 31.92 -15.71
N LEU A 439 -21.24 33.03 -15.18
CA LEU A 439 -20.41 33.01 -13.97
C LEU A 439 -21.14 32.42 -12.77
N ASN A 440 -22.38 32.85 -12.50
CA ASN A 440 -23.15 32.33 -11.38
C ASN A 440 -23.47 30.83 -11.55
N GLU A 441 -23.83 30.38 -12.74
CA GLU A 441 -24.02 28.95 -13.05
C GLU A 441 -22.73 28.16 -12.83
N THR A 442 -21.60 28.70 -13.24
CA THR A 442 -20.28 28.07 -13.04
C THR A 442 -19.92 28.00 -11.57
N ILE A 443 -20.13 29.09 -10.78
CA ILE A 443 -19.90 29.08 -9.33
C ILE A 443 -20.71 27.97 -8.65
N ASP A 444 -22.02 27.89 -8.94
CA ASP A 444 -22.89 26.84 -8.36
C ASP A 444 -22.42 25.43 -8.75
N GLN A 445 -22.06 25.24 -10.02
CA GLN A 445 -21.58 23.95 -10.52
C GLN A 445 -20.26 23.52 -9.86
N VAL A 446 -19.25 24.39 -9.85
CA VAL A 446 -17.92 24.04 -9.32
C VAL A 446 -17.95 23.85 -7.80
N THR A 447 -18.81 24.60 -7.08
CA THR A 447 -19.00 24.42 -5.64
C THR A 447 -19.54 23.03 -5.35
N LYS A 448 -20.60 22.61 -6.04
CA LYS A 448 -21.19 21.27 -5.86
C LYS A 448 -20.25 20.13 -6.25
N LEU A 449 -19.40 20.34 -7.24
CA LEU A 449 -18.39 19.36 -7.65
C LEU A 449 -17.23 19.29 -6.66
N ALA A 450 -16.77 20.43 -6.15
CA ALA A 450 -15.72 20.50 -5.15
C ALA A 450 -16.12 19.83 -3.82
N GLU A 451 -17.38 20.02 -3.38
CA GLU A 451 -17.95 19.33 -2.21
C GLU A 451 -17.95 17.79 -2.35
N LYS A 452 -17.87 17.27 -3.57
CA LYS A 452 -17.76 15.84 -3.87
C LYS A 452 -16.34 15.39 -4.21
N TYR A 453 -15.35 16.26 -4.10
CA TYR A 453 -13.96 16.02 -4.50
C TYR A 453 -13.78 15.70 -6.00
N GLU A 454 -14.72 16.11 -6.85
CA GLU A 454 -14.69 15.90 -8.31
C GLU A 454 -13.82 16.97 -9.00
N PHE A 455 -12.55 17.12 -8.59
CA PHE A 455 -11.67 18.19 -9.06
C PHE A 455 -11.40 18.16 -10.56
N GLY A 456 -11.44 17.00 -11.20
CA GLY A 456 -11.36 16.88 -12.65
C GLY A 456 -12.51 17.60 -13.36
N GLU A 457 -13.73 17.47 -12.85
CA GLU A 457 -14.92 18.13 -13.39
C GLU A 457 -14.94 19.63 -13.04
N VAL A 458 -14.45 20.01 -11.84
CA VAL A 458 -14.25 21.42 -11.46
C VAL A 458 -13.34 22.10 -12.49
N GLY A 459 -12.18 21.49 -12.76
CA GLY A 459 -11.24 22.05 -13.74
C GLY A 459 -11.84 22.15 -15.13
N ARG A 460 -12.60 21.17 -15.58
CA ARG A 460 -13.29 21.20 -16.89
C ARG A 460 -14.33 22.32 -16.97
N ALA A 461 -15.14 22.48 -15.94
CA ALA A 461 -16.17 23.54 -15.89
C ALA A 461 -15.50 24.93 -15.93
N LEU A 462 -14.44 25.13 -15.17
CA LEU A 462 -13.66 26.39 -15.17
C LEU A 462 -12.98 26.63 -16.51
N TYR A 463 -12.37 25.60 -17.11
CA TYR A 463 -11.76 25.70 -18.42
C TYR A 463 -12.77 26.19 -19.48
N ASN A 464 -13.94 25.55 -19.57
CA ASN A 464 -14.96 25.90 -20.54
C ASN A 464 -15.48 27.34 -20.32
N PHE A 465 -15.77 27.70 -19.07
CA PHE A 465 -16.20 29.07 -18.76
C PHE A 465 -15.13 30.10 -19.17
N ILE A 466 -13.87 29.88 -18.82
CA ILE A 466 -12.80 30.81 -19.06
C ILE A 466 -12.43 30.89 -20.54
N TRP A 467 -12.24 29.73 -21.17
CA TRP A 467 -11.80 29.68 -22.55
C TRP A 467 -12.90 30.12 -23.52
N ASP A 468 -14.06 29.47 -23.42
CA ASP A 468 -15.13 29.67 -24.38
C ASP A 468 -15.98 30.90 -24.03
N ASP A 469 -16.59 30.95 -22.83
CA ASP A 469 -17.55 32.00 -22.50
C ASP A 469 -16.85 33.36 -22.28
N PHE A 470 -15.81 33.39 -21.44
CA PHE A 470 -15.16 34.63 -21.09
C PHE A 470 -14.21 35.15 -22.17
N CYS A 471 -13.23 34.34 -22.59
CA CYS A 471 -12.17 34.77 -23.49
C CYS A 471 -12.66 34.87 -24.96
N ASP A 472 -13.31 33.83 -25.49
CA ASP A 472 -13.66 33.79 -26.90
C ASP A 472 -14.88 34.63 -27.24
N TRP A 473 -15.85 34.73 -26.31
CA TRP A 473 -17.07 35.48 -26.56
C TRP A 473 -17.14 36.81 -25.80
N TYR A 474 -17.11 36.78 -24.47
CA TYR A 474 -17.38 38.00 -23.70
C TYR A 474 -16.37 39.09 -23.93
N ILE A 475 -15.07 38.82 -23.93
CA ILE A 475 -14.00 39.80 -24.19
C ILE A 475 -14.19 40.46 -25.54
N GLU A 476 -14.54 39.71 -26.59
CA GLU A 476 -14.79 40.25 -27.90
C GLU A 476 -16.02 41.15 -27.96
N MET A 477 -17.12 40.73 -27.34
CA MET A 477 -18.34 41.54 -27.24
C MET A 477 -18.14 42.81 -26.38
N ALA A 478 -17.34 42.74 -25.33
CA ALA A 478 -17.00 43.86 -24.46
C ALA A 478 -16.23 45.00 -25.16
N LYS A 479 -15.51 44.69 -26.23
CA LYS A 479 -14.80 45.72 -27.01
C LYS A 479 -15.73 46.77 -27.57
N LEU A 480 -16.96 46.43 -27.92
CA LEU A 480 -17.92 47.39 -28.46
C LEU A 480 -18.24 48.54 -27.51
N PRO A 481 -18.74 48.31 -26.27
CA PRO A 481 -18.95 49.38 -25.32
C PRO A 481 -17.66 49.98 -24.76
N LEU A 482 -16.56 49.22 -24.60
CA LEU A 482 -15.30 49.73 -24.07
C LEU A 482 -14.67 50.78 -24.99
N TYR A 483 -14.84 50.64 -26.29
CA TYR A 483 -14.31 51.59 -27.31
C TYR A 483 -15.37 52.50 -27.92
N GLY A 484 -16.60 52.38 -27.43
CA GLY A 484 -17.73 53.23 -27.85
C GLY A 484 -17.70 54.62 -27.20
N GLU A 485 -18.74 55.42 -27.51
CA GLU A 485 -18.89 56.79 -27.02
C GLU A 485 -19.80 56.88 -25.77
N ASP A 486 -20.53 55.80 -25.44
CA ASP A 486 -21.45 55.74 -24.30
C ASP A 486 -20.67 55.44 -23.01
N GLU A 487 -20.43 56.47 -22.19
CA GLU A 487 -19.66 56.39 -20.97
C GLU A 487 -20.36 55.55 -19.86
N GLU A 488 -21.70 55.50 -19.83
CA GLU A 488 -22.43 54.65 -18.86
C GLU A 488 -22.29 53.14 -19.25
N ALA A 489 -22.46 52.82 -20.51
CA ALA A 489 -22.21 51.48 -21.01
C ALA A 489 -20.76 51.02 -20.78
N LYS A 490 -19.81 51.93 -21.04
CA LYS A 490 -18.40 51.67 -20.79
C LYS A 490 -18.10 51.41 -19.33
N LYS A 491 -18.63 52.19 -18.41
CA LYS A 491 -18.48 52.04 -16.96
C LYS A 491 -19.08 50.70 -16.47
N MET A 492 -20.26 50.35 -16.97
CA MET A 492 -20.90 49.09 -16.63
C MET A 492 -20.06 47.88 -17.10
N THR A 493 -19.64 47.88 -18.35
CA THR A 493 -18.80 46.79 -18.93
C THR A 493 -17.47 46.65 -18.21
N ARG A 494 -16.84 47.79 -17.78
CA ARG A 494 -15.61 47.77 -16.96
C ARG A 494 -15.88 47.09 -15.60
N SER A 495 -17.00 47.43 -14.95
CA SER A 495 -17.41 46.81 -13.67
C SER A 495 -17.66 45.30 -13.83
N VAL A 496 -18.39 44.89 -14.87
CA VAL A 496 -18.62 43.47 -15.15
C VAL A 496 -17.33 42.72 -15.46
N LEU A 497 -16.46 43.31 -16.29
CA LEU A 497 -15.16 42.71 -16.63
C LEU A 497 -14.29 42.48 -15.39
N ALA A 498 -14.21 43.49 -14.51
CA ALA A 498 -13.47 43.39 -13.24
C ALA A 498 -14.06 42.35 -12.32
N TYR A 499 -15.37 42.31 -12.14
CA TYR A 499 -16.08 41.38 -11.29
C TYR A 499 -15.90 39.94 -11.77
N VAL A 500 -16.07 39.69 -13.06
CA VAL A 500 -15.94 38.35 -13.64
C VAL A 500 -14.51 37.86 -13.52
N LEU A 501 -13.52 38.70 -13.82
CA LEU A 501 -12.10 38.32 -13.73
C LEU A 501 -11.70 37.98 -12.27
N ASP A 502 -12.08 38.82 -11.29
CA ASP A 502 -11.78 38.59 -9.87
C ASP A 502 -12.35 37.24 -9.38
N ASN A 503 -13.64 37.00 -9.65
CA ASN A 503 -14.28 35.76 -9.25
C ASN A 503 -13.67 34.54 -9.97
N THR A 504 -13.30 34.68 -11.24
CA THR A 504 -12.62 33.62 -12.00
C THR A 504 -11.28 33.25 -11.36
N MET A 505 -10.48 34.24 -10.97
CA MET A 505 -9.20 34.01 -10.29
C MET A 505 -9.39 33.34 -8.93
N ARG A 506 -10.41 33.73 -8.19
CA ARG A 506 -10.76 33.09 -6.90
C ARG A 506 -11.16 31.61 -7.07
N LEU A 507 -11.92 31.30 -8.11
CA LEU A 507 -12.36 29.92 -8.40
C LEU A 507 -11.18 29.00 -8.86
N LEU A 508 -10.17 29.61 -9.52
CA LEU A 508 -8.97 28.86 -9.93
C LEU A 508 -7.97 28.62 -8.80
N HIS A 509 -7.95 29.53 -7.80
CA HIS A 509 -7.05 29.43 -6.65
C HIS A 509 -7.40 28.27 -5.73
#